data_75bfd9f8899e2080bd10756ca7f64087
#
_entry.id   75bfd9f8899e2080bd10756ca7f64087
#
_cell.length_a   1.000
_cell.length_b   1.000
_cell.length_c   1.000
_cell.angle_alpha   90.00
_cell.angle_beta   90.00
_cell.angle_gamma   90.00
#
_symmetry.space_group_name_H-M   'P 1'
#
loop_
_entity.id
_entity.type
_entity.pdbx_description
1 polymer ?
#
loop_
_entity_poly.entity_id
_entity_poly.type
_entity_poly.pdbx_seq_one_letter_code
_entity_poly.pdbx_strand_id
1 'polypeptide(L)'
;MAKKYDFLFKLLLIGDSGVGKTCLIIRFAEDNFNSTYISTIGIDFKVKTIEVDGKKVKLQVWDTAGQERFKTITTAYYRGAMGIILVYDITDEKSFENIQNWMKSIKENASAGVSRMLLGNKCDIEAKRKVTKETGEKLAKDHGIRFFETSAKSSINVEEVSSSEKTSSAVRVSLRLLRSCVKKSSKCVLL
;
A
#
# COMPACT_ATOMS: atom_id res chain seq x y z
N MET A 1 29.96 -7.05 -8.36
CA MET A 1 29.30 -6.45 -7.18
C MET A 1 28.21 -7.38 -6.68
N ALA A 2 28.32 -7.90 -5.44
CA ALA A 2 27.29 -8.80 -4.90
C ALA A 2 25.95 -8.07 -4.72
N LYS A 3 24.86 -8.65 -5.20
CA LYS A 3 23.52 -8.11 -4.98
C LYS A 3 23.24 -8.05 -3.47
N LYS A 4 22.94 -6.86 -2.95
CA LYS A 4 22.60 -6.64 -1.54
C LYS A 4 21.18 -7.12 -1.16
N TYR A 5 20.45 -7.74 -2.08
CA TYR A 5 19.06 -8.24 -1.90
C TYR A 5 18.78 -9.41 -2.84
N ASP A 6 17.87 -10.29 -2.42
CA ASP A 6 17.44 -11.47 -3.21
C ASP A 6 16.31 -11.10 -4.20
N PHE A 7 15.38 -10.24 -3.77
CA PHE A 7 14.22 -9.84 -4.56
C PHE A 7 14.01 -8.32 -4.54
N LEU A 8 13.47 -7.80 -5.63
CA LEU A 8 13.00 -6.43 -5.76
C LEU A 8 11.51 -6.43 -6.02
N PHE A 9 10.74 -5.72 -5.18
CA PHE A 9 9.30 -5.55 -5.36
C PHE A 9 8.92 -4.09 -5.50
N LYS A 10 8.08 -3.83 -6.50
CA LYS A 10 7.53 -2.52 -6.76
C LYS A 10 6.08 -2.47 -6.28
N LEU A 11 5.82 -1.63 -5.29
CA LEU A 11 4.50 -1.37 -4.72
C LEU A 11 4.06 0.04 -5.09
N LEU A 12 2.79 0.19 -5.43
CA LEU A 12 2.19 1.47 -5.80
C LEU A 12 1.06 1.79 -4.83
N LEU A 13 1.09 2.97 -4.19
CA LEU A 13 -0.02 3.49 -3.40
C LEU A 13 -0.88 4.40 -4.26
N ILE A 14 -2.18 4.15 -4.30
CA ILE A 14 -3.18 4.95 -5.01
C ILE A 14 -4.37 5.26 -4.08
N GLY A 15 -5.10 6.28 -4.41
CA GLY A 15 -6.24 6.80 -3.66
C GLY A 15 -6.29 8.31 -3.74
N ASP A 16 -7.34 8.91 -3.23
CA ASP A 16 -7.60 10.34 -3.32
C ASP A 16 -6.52 11.19 -2.63
N SER A 17 -6.52 12.47 -2.93
CA SER A 17 -5.65 13.43 -2.26
C SER A 17 -6.04 13.54 -0.78
N GLY A 18 -5.06 13.69 0.10
CA GLY A 18 -5.30 13.89 1.53
C GLY A 18 -5.60 12.62 2.35
N VAL A 19 -5.76 11.44 1.74
CA VAL A 19 -6.01 10.19 2.48
C VAL A 19 -4.80 9.69 3.28
N GLY A 20 -3.61 10.28 3.07
CA GLY A 20 -2.41 10.02 3.85
C GLY A 20 -1.45 8.99 3.24
N LYS A 21 -1.44 8.80 1.93
CA LYS A 21 -0.51 7.88 1.23
C LYS A 21 0.95 8.21 1.56
N THR A 22 1.34 9.47 1.38
CA THR A 22 2.70 9.97 1.69
C THR A 22 3.07 9.72 3.14
N CYS A 23 2.16 10.01 4.08
CA CYS A 23 2.41 9.78 5.50
C CYS A 23 2.61 8.28 5.81
N LEU A 24 1.85 7.40 5.17
CA LEU A 24 2.02 5.95 5.30
C LEU A 24 3.40 5.49 4.79
N ILE A 25 3.84 6.03 3.66
CA ILE A 25 5.15 5.68 3.07
C ILE A 25 6.29 6.20 3.94
N ILE A 26 6.22 7.42 4.44
CA ILE A 26 7.23 8.00 5.35
C ILE A 26 7.27 7.21 6.66
N ARG A 27 6.11 6.91 7.26
CA ARG A 27 6.05 6.07 8.45
C ARG A 27 6.66 4.70 8.21
N PHE A 28 6.34 4.07 7.10
CA PHE A 28 6.87 2.76 6.74
C PHE A 28 8.39 2.78 6.51
N ALA A 29 8.90 3.75 5.76
CA ALA A 29 10.30 3.79 5.33
C ALA A 29 11.23 4.36 6.41
N GLU A 30 10.80 5.37 7.16
CA GLU A 30 11.63 6.21 8.03
C GLU A 30 11.18 6.20 9.48
N ASP A 31 10.09 5.50 9.80
CA ASP A 31 9.43 5.50 11.12
C ASP A 31 9.14 6.92 11.66
N ASN A 32 8.77 7.81 10.76
CA ASN A 32 8.50 9.21 11.05
C ASN A 32 7.08 9.62 10.61
N PHE A 33 6.53 10.63 11.28
CA PHE A 33 5.23 11.22 10.93
C PHE A 33 5.33 12.74 11.01
N ASN A 34 4.95 13.40 9.94
CA ASN A 34 4.80 14.85 9.91
C ASN A 34 3.34 15.21 9.69
N SER A 35 2.78 16.02 10.57
CA SER A 35 1.40 16.49 10.49
C SER A 35 1.19 17.58 9.43
N THR A 36 2.27 18.19 8.93
CA THR A 36 2.18 19.22 7.90
C THR A 36 1.71 18.59 6.58
N TYR A 37 0.54 19.01 6.13
CA TYR A 37 0.01 18.57 4.84
C TYR A 37 0.78 19.22 3.70
N ILE A 38 1.43 18.40 2.90
CA ILE A 38 2.04 18.81 1.63
C ILE A 38 1.41 17.95 0.54
N SER A 39 0.79 18.60 -0.44
CA SER A 39 0.23 17.89 -1.59
C SER A 39 1.34 17.30 -2.45
N THR A 40 1.28 16.00 -2.72
CA THR A 40 2.22 15.34 -3.62
C THR A 40 2.02 15.85 -5.05
N ILE A 41 3.08 16.36 -5.64
CA ILE A 41 3.10 16.78 -7.05
C ILE A 41 3.88 15.73 -7.82
N GLY A 42 3.20 14.96 -8.67
CA GLY A 42 3.83 13.90 -9.46
C GLY A 42 3.94 12.57 -8.72
N ILE A 43 5.09 11.94 -8.82
CA ILE A 43 5.37 10.62 -8.24
C ILE A 43 6.72 10.67 -7.55
N ASP A 44 6.77 10.19 -6.32
CA ASP A 44 8.00 9.96 -5.55
C ASP A 44 8.08 8.48 -5.13
N PHE A 45 9.22 8.02 -4.69
CA PHE A 45 9.36 6.66 -4.17
C PHE A 45 10.32 6.60 -2.99
N LYS A 46 10.03 5.69 -2.09
CA LYS A 46 10.93 5.33 -0.99
C LYS A 46 11.36 3.86 -1.13
N VAL A 47 12.53 3.59 -0.63
CA VAL A 47 13.13 2.24 -0.68
C VAL A 47 13.35 1.74 0.72
N LYS A 48 12.90 0.52 1.00
CA LYS A 48 13.20 -0.20 2.25
C LYS A 48 13.60 -1.63 1.94
N THR A 49 14.63 -2.13 2.59
CA THR A 49 14.99 -3.54 2.52
C THR A 49 14.51 -4.22 3.79
N ILE A 50 13.72 -5.27 3.62
CA ILE A 50 13.20 -6.10 4.72
C ILE A 50 13.67 -7.54 4.55
N GLU A 51 13.63 -8.31 5.63
CA GLU A 51 13.89 -9.74 5.58
C GLU A 51 12.58 -10.52 5.67
N VAL A 52 12.39 -11.47 4.78
CA VAL A 52 11.20 -12.32 4.69
C VAL A 52 11.64 -13.76 4.46
N ASP A 53 11.34 -14.63 5.43
CA ASP A 53 11.70 -16.05 5.36
C ASP A 53 13.19 -16.27 5.01
N GLY A 54 14.11 -15.48 5.64
CA GLY A 54 15.55 -15.51 5.43
C GLY A 54 16.04 -14.91 4.10
N LYS A 55 15.15 -14.26 3.34
CA LYS A 55 15.47 -13.58 2.08
C LYS A 55 15.42 -12.08 2.23
N LYS A 56 16.39 -11.38 1.70
CA LYS A 56 16.41 -9.90 1.65
C LYS A 56 15.57 -9.40 0.50
N VAL A 57 14.50 -8.69 0.83
CA VAL A 57 13.55 -8.14 -0.13
C VAL A 57 13.67 -6.63 -0.14
N LYS A 58 14.05 -6.08 -1.28
CA LYS A 58 14.08 -4.63 -1.50
C LYS A 58 12.71 -4.17 -1.99
N LEU A 59 12.04 -3.34 -1.22
CA LEU A 59 10.76 -2.74 -1.55
C LEU A 59 10.98 -1.35 -2.12
N GLN A 60 10.43 -1.09 -3.29
CA GLN A 60 10.24 0.24 -3.84
C GLN A 60 8.77 0.59 -3.69
N VAL A 61 8.46 1.53 -2.79
CA VAL A 61 7.08 1.97 -2.54
C VAL A 61 6.90 3.33 -3.19
N TRP A 62 6.04 3.37 -4.19
CA TRP A 62 5.79 4.55 -5.01
C TRP A 62 4.58 5.31 -4.47
N ASP A 63 4.82 6.58 -4.15
CA ASP A 63 3.78 7.55 -3.78
C ASP A 63 3.22 8.21 -5.02
N THR A 64 1.90 8.36 -5.08
CA THR A 64 1.23 8.97 -6.22
C THR A 64 0.41 10.18 -5.80
N ALA A 65 0.37 11.19 -6.66
CA ALA A 65 -0.57 12.28 -6.49
C ALA A 65 -2.01 11.77 -6.59
N GLY A 66 -2.83 12.04 -5.57
CA GLY A 66 -4.23 11.61 -5.53
C GLY A 66 -5.20 12.53 -6.27
N GLN A 67 -4.70 13.58 -6.95
CA GLN A 67 -5.53 14.51 -7.71
C GLN A 67 -5.81 13.99 -9.11
N GLU A 68 -7.04 14.15 -9.58
CA GLU A 68 -7.47 13.66 -10.91
C GLU A 68 -6.62 14.16 -12.08
N ARG A 69 -6.11 15.39 -12.01
CA ARG A 69 -5.23 15.97 -13.02
C ARG A 69 -3.93 15.21 -13.23
N PHE A 70 -3.50 14.40 -12.26
CA PHE A 70 -2.30 13.56 -12.36
C PHE A 70 -2.60 12.09 -12.68
N LYS A 71 -3.87 11.75 -12.95
CA LYS A 71 -4.30 10.37 -13.20
C LYS A 71 -3.53 9.71 -14.35
N THR A 72 -3.31 10.44 -15.43
CA THR A 72 -2.55 9.92 -16.59
C THR A 72 -1.11 9.56 -16.22
N ILE A 73 -0.45 10.37 -15.40
CA ILE A 73 0.90 10.10 -14.92
C ILE A 73 0.91 8.86 -14.02
N THR A 74 -0.06 8.75 -13.13
CA THR A 74 -0.20 7.62 -12.21
C THR A 74 -0.41 6.30 -12.95
N THR A 75 -1.24 6.27 -14.00
CA THR A 75 -1.55 5.04 -14.74
C THR A 75 -0.35 4.46 -15.49
N ALA A 76 0.60 5.31 -15.92
CA ALA A 76 1.84 4.84 -16.55
C ALA A 76 2.67 3.92 -15.64
N TYR A 77 2.52 4.04 -14.30
CA TYR A 77 3.25 3.23 -13.32
C TYR A 77 2.56 1.92 -12.97
N TYR A 78 1.30 1.74 -13.35
CA TYR A 78 0.53 0.53 -13.03
C TYR A 78 1.14 -0.74 -13.64
N ARG A 79 1.65 -0.67 -14.87
CA ARG A 79 2.20 -1.84 -15.59
C ARG A 79 3.42 -2.46 -14.92
N GLY A 80 4.23 -1.65 -14.24
CA GLY A 80 5.41 -2.13 -13.54
C GLY A 80 5.17 -2.51 -12.08
N ALA A 81 3.96 -2.32 -11.56
CA ALA A 81 3.64 -2.62 -10.17
C ALA A 81 3.41 -4.13 -9.98
N MET A 82 4.03 -4.69 -8.95
CA MET A 82 3.80 -6.07 -8.50
C MET A 82 2.67 -6.13 -7.47
N GLY A 83 2.46 -5.05 -6.74
CA GLY A 83 1.34 -4.86 -5.82
C GLY A 83 0.81 -3.44 -5.87
N ILE A 84 -0.50 -3.28 -5.74
CA ILE A 84 -1.18 -2.00 -5.69
C ILE A 84 -1.96 -1.92 -4.38
N ILE A 85 -1.72 -0.85 -3.65
CA ILE A 85 -2.34 -0.56 -2.36
C ILE A 85 -3.30 0.61 -2.55
N LEU A 86 -4.60 0.33 -2.39
CA LEU A 86 -5.65 1.34 -2.42
C LEU A 86 -5.83 1.91 -1.01
N VAL A 87 -5.84 3.22 -0.90
CA VAL A 87 -5.95 3.91 0.39
C VAL A 87 -7.14 4.86 0.38
N TYR A 88 -7.97 4.77 1.41
CA TYR A 88 -9.00 5.76 1.71
C TYR A 88 -8.85 6.26 3.16
N ASP A 89 -9.51 7.35 3.49
CA ASP A 89 -9.57 7.93 4.83
C ASP A 89 -10.89 7.53 5.49
N ILE A 90 -10.84 6.88 6.65
CA ILE A 90 -12.05 6.45 7.37
C ILE A 90 -12.96 7.62 7.79
N THR A 91 -12.41 8.83 7.81
CA THR A 91 -13.15 10.07 8.15
C THR A 91 -13.72 10.78 6.92
N ASP A 92 -13.45 10.28 5.71
CA ASP A 92 -13.90 10.85 4.44
C ASP A 92 -14.61 9.79 3.57
N GLU A 93 -15.94 9.79 3.63
CA GLU A 93 -16.78 8.86 2.89
C GLU A 93 -16.56 8.95 1.38
N LYS A 94 -16.33 10.15 0.85
CA LYS A 94 -16.08 10.36 -0.57
C LYS A 94 -14.81 9.65 -1.04
N SER A 95 -13.77 9.66 -0.24
CA SER A 95 -12.53 8.92 -0.55
C SER A 95 -12.75 7.40 -0.61
N PHE A 96 -13.69 6.88 0.19
CA PHE A 96 -14.10 5.48 0.15
C PHE A 96 -14.94 5.17 -1.10
N GLU A 97 -15.92 5.99 -1.43
CA GLU A 97 -16.72 5.83 -2.65
C GLU A 97 -15.85 5.81 -3.91
N ASN A 98 -14.83 6.66 -3.95
CA ASN A 98 -13.88 6.73 -5.07
C ASN A 98 -12.99 5.48 -5.22
N ILE A 99 -12.94 4.59 -4.23
CA ILE A 99 -12.21 3.31 -4.34
C ILE A 99 -12.69 2.50 -5.54
N GLN A 100 -13.99 2.54 -5.87
CA GLN A 100 -14.53 1.86 -7.05
C GLN A 100 -13.91 2.40 -8.34
N ASN A 101 -13.71 3.70 -8.45
CA ASN A 101 -13.06 4.33 -9.61
C ASN A 101 -11.57 3.93 -9.70
N TRP A 102 -10.87 3.87 -8.58
CA TRP A 102 -9.49 3.39 -8.51
C TRP A 102 -9.39 1.92 -8.91
N MET A 103 -10.32 1.07 -8.46
CA MET A 103 -10.40 -0.34 -8.84
C MET A 103 -10.59 -0.52 -10.35
N LYS A 104 -11.48 0.28 -10.95
CA LYS A 104 -11.68 0.30 -12.41
C LYS A 104 -10.39 0.69 -13.13
N SER A 105 -9.72 1.73 -12.66
CA SER A 105 -8.43 2.18 -13.23
C SER A 105 -7.35 1.09 -13.17
N ILE A 106 -7.27 0.32 -12.08
CA ILE A 106 -6.36 -0.82 -11.98
C ILE A 106 -6.70 -1.88 -13.02
N LYS A 107 -7.98 -2.22 -13.16
CA LYS A 107 -8.44 -3.24 -14.12
C LYS A 107 -8.07 -2.90 -15.55
N GLU A 108 -8.12 -1.61 -15.89
CA GLU A 108 -7.83 -1.11 -17.24
C GLU A 108 -6.33 -0.97 -17.54
N ASN A 109 -5.51 -0.68 -16.54
CA ASN A 109 -4.13 -0.22 -16.75
C ASN A 109 -3.05 -1.12 -16.13
N ALA A 110 -3.39 -1.95 -15.15
CA ALA A 110 -2.42 -2.82 -14.49
C ALA A 110 -2.29 -4.18 -15.17
N SER A 111 -1.19 -4.87 -14.89
CA SER A 111 -0.96 -6.23 -15.37
C SER A 111 -2.00 -7.19 -14.79
N ALA A 112 -2.41 -8.19 -15.59
CA ALA A 112 -3.31 -9.22 -15.13
C ALA A 112 -2.74 -9.95 -13.89
N GLY A 113 -3.56 -10.09 -12.85
CA GLY A 113 -3.15 -10.78 -11.63
C GLY A 113 -2.25 -9.97 -10.69
N VAL A 114 -2.13 -8.65 -10.84
CA VAL A 114 -1.47 -7.77 -9.86
C VAL A 114 -2.09 -7.97 -8.47
N SER A 115 -1.24 -8.09 -7.45
CA SER A 115 -1.72 -8.21 -6.07
C SER A 115 -2.31 -6.88 -5.60
N ARG A 116 -3.47 -6.92 -4.93
CA ARG A 116 -4.18 -5.72 -4.47
C ARG A 116 -4.49 -5.81 -2.99
N MET A 117 -4.54 -4.64 -2.34
CA MET A 117 -4.89 -4.49 -0.93
C MET A 117 -5.64 -3.18 -0.73
N LEU A 118 -6.58 -3.16 0.20
CA LEU A 118 -7.33 -1.98 0.62
C LEU A 118 -6.91 -1.58 2.03
N LEU A 119 -6.61 -0.30 2.22
CA LEU A 119 -6.29 0.28 3.52
C LEU A 119 -7.28 1.39 3.87
N GLY A 120 -7.94 1.28 5.02
CA GLY A 120 -8.66 2.36 5.68
C GLY A 120 -7.71 3.11 6.60
N ASN A 121 -7.19 4.26 6.17
CA ASN A 121 -6.20 5.03 6.92
C ASN A 121 -6.86 6.00 7.90
N LYS A 122 -6.07 6.51 8.83
CA LYS A 122 -6.44 7.44 9.91
C LYS A 122 -7.40 6.82 10.94
N CYS A 123 -7.28 5.51 11.19
CA CYS A 123 -8.12 4.80 12.15
C CYS A 123 -7.94 5.28 13.61
N ASP A 124 -6.94 6.11 13.87
CA ASP A 124 -6.77 6.82 15.15
C ASP A 124 -7.80 7.94 15.39
N ILE A 125 -8.49 8.40 14.33
CA ILE A 125 -9.47 9.48 14.41
C ILE A 125 -10.89 8.89 14.52
N GLU A 126 -11.10 7.99 15.48
CA GLU A 126 -12.38 7.28 15.65
C GLU A 126 -13.58 8.22 15.84
N ALA A 127 -13.39 9.31 16.57
CA ALA A 127 -14.47 10.30 16.82
C ALA A 127 -15.03 10.96 15.55
N LYS A 128 -14.30 10.91 14.44
CA LYS A 128 -14.72 11.48 13.14
C LYS A 128 -14.95 10.39 12.08
N ARG A 129 -14.99 9.14 12.47
CA ARG A 129 -15.24 8.02 11.55
C ARG A 129 -16.55 8.20 10.81
N LYS A 130 -16.51 8.05 9.50
CA LYS A 130 -17.67 8.01 8.58
C LYS A 130 -17.82 6.67 7.88
N VAL A 131 -16.74 5.94 7.73
CA VAL A 131 -16.72 4.61 7.11
C VAL A 131 -16.42 3.58 8.18
N THR A 132 -17.35 2.66 8.41
CA THR A 132 -17.16 1.59 9.40
C THR A 132 -16.16 0.55 8.88
N LYS A 133 -15.54 -0.15 9.80
CA LYS A 133 -14.58 -1.22 9.46
C LYS A 133 -15.25 -2.32 8.65
N GLU A 134 -16.48 -2.68 9.04
CA GLU A 134 -17.29 -3.71 8.37
C GLU A 134 -17.58 -3.33 6.91
N THR A 135 -17.82 -2.05 6.64
CA THR A 135 -18.02 -1.54 5.28
C THR A 135 -16.76 -1.71 4.42
N GLY A 136 -15.60 -1.40 4.98
CA GLY A 136 -14.31 -1.62 4.31
C GLY A 136 -14.01 -3.10 4.08
N GLU A 137 -14.26 -3.96 5.08
CA GLU A 137 -14.09 -5.41 4.97
C GLU A 137 -15.01 -6.02 3.91
N LYS A 138 -16.27 -5.57 3.86
CA LYS A 138 -17.23 -6.02 2.84
C LYS A 138 -16.76 -5.69 1.44
N LEU A 139 -16.37 -4.43 1.19
CA LEU A 139 -15.85 -4.02 -0.12
C LEU A 139 -14.65 -4.87 -0.54
N ALA A 140 -13.71 -5.08 0.37
CA ALA A 140 -12.53 -5.90 0.09
C ALA A 140 -12.88 -7.36 -0.21
N LYS A 141 -13.84 -7.93 0.53
CA LYS A 141 -14.34 -9.29 0.30
C LYS A 141 -15.00 -9.44 -1.06
N ASP A 142 -15.84 -8.48 -1.46
CA ASP A 142 -16.54 -8.47 -2.75
C ASP A 142 -15.55 -8.44 -3.93
N HIS A 143 -14.39 -7.82 -3.75
CA HIS A 143 -13.33 -7.77 -4.74
C HIS A 143 -12.24 -8.85 -4.58
N GLY A 144 -12.38 -9.74 -3.59
CA GLY A 144 -11.39 -10.79 -3.31
C GLY A 144 -10.01 -10.26 -2.93
N ILE A 145 -9.94 -9.09 -2.28
CA ILE A 145 -8.72 -8.45 -1.84
C ILE A 145 -8.65 -8.38 -0.32
N ARG A 146 -7.48 -8.05 0.22
CA ARG A 146 -7.27 -7.91 1.66
C ARG A 146 -7.60 -6.52 2.12
N PHE A 147 -8.04 -6.42 3.37
CA PHE A 147 -8.36 -5.17 4.05
C PHE A 147 -7.62 -5.05 5.36
N PHE A 148 -7.17 -3.83 5.67
CA PHE A 148 -6.66 -3.44 6.98
C PHE A 148 -6.99 -1.98 7.26
N GLU A 149 -7.18 -1.66 8.53
CA GLU A 149 -7.17 -0.27 8.97
C GLU A 149 -5.77 0.10 9.46
N THR A 150 -5.34 1.31 9.12
CA THR A 150 -4.00 1.83 9.41
C THR A 150 -4.07 3.22 10.01
N SER A 151 -3.02 3.60 10.74
CA SER A 151 -2.75 4.98 11.13
C SER A 151 -1.26 5.27 10.96
N ALA A 152 -0.93 6.17 10.05
CA ALA A 152 0.43 6.67 9.92
C ALA A 152 0.87 7.46 11.17
N LYS A 153 -0.07 8.18 11.81
CA LYS A 153 0.18 8.97 13.03
C LYS A 153 0.50 8.08 14.22
N SER A 154 -0.33 7.09 14.49
CA SER A 154 -0.20 6.21 15.66
C SER A 154 0.58 4.93 15.35
N SER A 155 1.17 4.81 14.17
CA SER A 155 1.91 3.63 13.71
C SER A 155 1.11 2.31 13.74
N ILE A 156 -0.23 2.41 13.71
CA ILE A 156 -1.11 1.24 13.74
C ILE A 156 -1.04 0.54 12.38
N ASN A 157 -0.68 -0.74 12.40
CA ASN A 157 -0.55 -1.58 11.21
C ASN A 157 0.44 -1.05 10.14
N VAL A 158 1.40 -0.18 10.51
CA VAL A 158 2.46 0.36 9.64
C VAL A 158 3.86 -0.01 10.12
N GLU A 159 3.99 -0.60 11.31
CA GLU A 159 5.26 -0.82 12.01
C GLU A 159 6.24 -1.75 11.32
N GLU A 160 7.54 -1.49 11.60
CA GLU A 160 8.69 -2.26 11.20
C GLU A 160 8.85 -3.55 12.02
N VAL A 161 9.32 -4.61 11.37
CA VAL A 161 9.91 -5.76 12.08
C VAL A 161 11.36 -5.44 12.38
N SER A 162 11.63 -4.95 13.58
CA SER A 162 12.95 -5.14 14.14
C SER A 162 12.99 -6.46 14.90
N SER A 163 13.88 -7.34 14.43
CA SER A 163 14.43 -8.55 15.06
C SER A 163 13.72 -9.10 16.30
N SER A 164 13.30 -10.35 16.18
CA SER A 164 12.93 -11.33 17.21
C SER A 164 11.48 -11.31 17.71
N GLU A 165 10.75 -12.32 17.29
CA GLU A 165 9.69 -13.05 18.01
C GLU A 165 8.30 -12.45 18.27
N LYS A 166 7.92 -11.28 17.75
CA LYS A 166 6.47 -10.92 17.73
C LYS A 166 6.12 -10.21 16.43
N THR A 167 5.67 -10.96 15.45
CA THR A 167 5.15 -10.42 14.19
C THR A 167 3.93 -9.51 14.42
N SER A 168 4.13 -8.20 14.38
CA SER A 168 3.01 -7.24 14.41
C SER A 168 2.18 -7.34 13.12
N SER A 169 0.91 -6.95 13.19
CA SER A 169 -0.06 -7.17 12.10
C SER A 169 0.30 -6.46 10.78
N ALA A 170 1.04 -5.37 10.83
CA ALA A 170 1.38 -4.57 9.64
C ALA A 170 2.48 -5.17 8.77
N VAL A 171 3.46 -5.80 9.39
CA VAL A 171 4.43 -6.60 8.64
C VAL A 171 3.75 -7.83 8.04
N ARG A 172 2.75 -8.39 8.73
CA ARG A 172 1.88 -9.41 8.11
C ARG A 172 1.18 -8.88 6.85
N VAL A 173 0.86 -7.59 6.77
CA VAL A 173 0.28 -6.94 5.60
C VAL A 173 1.27 -6.91 4.44
N SER A 174 2.45 -6.35 4.64
CA SER A 174 3.51 -6.31 3.62
C SER A 174 4.02 -7.70 3.28
N LEU A 175 4.28 -8.55 4.27
CA LEU A 175 4.75 -9.92 4.09
C LEU A 175 3.76 -10.83 3.38
N ARG A 176 2.46 -10.64 3.61
CA ARG A 176 1.44 -11.47 2.94
C ARG A 176 1.20 -11.09 1.49
N LEU A 177 1.29 -9.79 1.15
CA LEU A 177 1.38 -9.34 -0.25
C LEU A 177 2.62 -9.93 -0.91
N LEU A 178 3.77 -9.79 -0.25
CA LEU A 178 5.05 -10.30 -0.72
C LEU A 178 5.08 -11.82 -0.83
N ARG A 179 4.56 -12.57 0.14
CA ARG A 179 4.42 -14.04 0.05
C ARG A 179 3.53 -14.46 -1.11
N SER A 180 2.47 -13.72 -1.40
CA SER A 180 1.65 -13.95 -2.59
C SER A 180 2.41 -13.68 -3.88
N CYS A 181 3.23 -12.62 -3.92
CA CYS A 181 4.07 -12.26 -5.07
C CYS A 181 5.27 -13.21 -5.22
N VAL A 182 5.96 -13.57 -4.12
CA VAL A 182 7.09 -14.52 -4.12
C VAL A 182 6.65 -15.89 -4.59
N LYS A 183 5.51 -16.41 -4.13
CA LYS A 183 4.96 -17.70 -4.60
C LYS A 183 4.61 -17.67 -6.09
N LYS A 184 4.18 -16.54 -6.64
CA LYS A 184 3.94 -16.40 -8.09
C LYS A 184 5.25 -16.30 -8.87
N SER A 185 6.26 -15.62 -8.34
CA SER A 185 7.59 -15.47 -8.99
C SER A 185 8.38 -16.79 -8.97
N SER A 186 8.29 -17.57 -7.89
CA SER A 186 8.96 -18.88 -7.82
C SER A 186 8.38 -19.90 -8.82
N LYS A 187 7.13 -19.74 -9.25
CA LYS A 187 6.54 -20.57 -10.32
C LYS A 187 6.97 -20.16 -11.73
N CYS A 188 7.48 -18.92 -11.91
CA CYS A 188 7.99 -18.43 -13.20
C CYS A 188 9.48 -18.74 -13.44
N VAL A 189 10.22 -19.19 -12.44
CA VAL A 189 11.65 -19.51 -12.54
C VAL A 189 11.89 -21.02 -12.81
N LEU A 190 10.82 -21.82 -12.87
CA LEU A 190 10.87 -23.26 -13.13
C LEU A 190 10.24 -23.63 -14.50
N LEU A 191 10.31 -22.72 -15.49
CA LEU A 191 10.05 -23.03 -16.90
C LEU A 191 11.23 -22.58 -17.75
#